data_58b939c8ef008b6dad9578aa267f3ff5
#
_entry.id   58b939c8ef008b6dad9578aa267f3ff5
#
_cell.length_a   1.000
_cell.length_b   1.000
_cell.length_c   1.000
_cell.angle_alpha   90.00
_cell.angle_beta   90.00
_cell.angle_gamma   90.00
#
_symmetry.space_group_name_H-M   'P 1'
#
loop_
_entity.id
_entity.type
_entity.pdbx_description
1 polymer ?
#
loop_
_entity_poly.entity_id
_entity_poly.type
_entity_poly.pdbx_seq_one_letter_code
_entity_poly.pdbx_strand_id
1 'polypeptide(L)'
;PASDARNAQYETLRAIAEEAKAHGLVVVVWSYPRGTGVSKDGETAVDIAAYAAQIACQLGAHIVKVKPPKDLVEHPEAKKVYEEQRIPTKTLADRVRHVVQSAFNGKRIVIFSGGEAKGTEAVLEEIRGLKEGGAFGSIMGRNAFQRPKPEALKLLADVMKIYST
;
A
#
# COMPACT_ATOMS: atom_id res chain seq x y z
N PRO A 1 1.46 -2.44 -12.59
CA PRO A 1 0.56 -2.42 -13.74
C PRO A 1 1.24 -2.05 -15.06
N ALA A 2 2.37 -1.37 -15.03
CA ALA A 2 3.01 -0.81 -16.22
C ALA A 2 4.24 -1.61 -16.72
N SER A 3 4.48 -2.80 -16.19
CA SER A 3 5.58 -3.68 -16.61
C SER A 3 5.18 -4.53 -17.82
N ASP A 4 6.08 -4.74 -18.77
CA ASP A 4 5.86 -5.64 -19.91
C ASP A 4 5.72 -7.11 -19.45
N ALA A 5 6.36 -7.46 -18.35
CA ALA A 5 6.27 -8.80 -17.74
C ALA A 5 4.97 -9.02 -16.92
N ARG A 6 4.08 -8.04 -16.84
CA ARG A 6 2.92 -8.10 -15.91
C ARG A 6 2.03 -9.33 -16.11
N ASN A 7 1.75 -9.69 -17.35
CA ASN A 7 0.84 -10.80 -17.63
C ASN A 7 1.42 -12.14 -17.16
N ALA A 8 2.69 -12.40 -17.45
CA ALA A 8 3.38 -13.59 -16.97
C ALA A 8 3.50 -13.61 -15.43
N GLN A 9 3.76 -12.45 -14.82
CA GLN A 9 3.79 -12.32 -13.36
C GLN A 9 2.41 -12.58 -12.72
N TYR A 10 1.33 -12.15 -13.36
CA TYR A 10 -0.03 -12.37 -12.86
C TYR A 10 -0.38 -13.87 -12.88
N GLU A 11 -0.06 -14.58 -13.95
CA GLU A 11 -0.28 -16.03 -14.04
C GLU A 11 0.53 -16.78 -12.99
N THR A 12 1.82 -16.46 -12.85
CA THR A 12 2.68 -17.05 -11.81
C THR A 12 2.15 -16.80 -10.43
N LEU A 13 1.74 -15.56 -10.12
CA LEU A 13 1.23 -15.18 -8.81
C LEU A 13 -0.09 -15.88 -8.50
N ARG A 14 -0.99 -15.99 -9.49
CA ARG A 14 -2.26 -16.69 -9.35
C ARG A 14 -2.04 -18.17 -8.99
N ALA A 15 -1.15 -18.85 -9.72
CA ALA A 15 -0.84 -20.26 -9.46
C ALA A 15 -0.24 -20.48 -8.07
N ILE A 16 0.72 -19.65 -7.67
CA ILE A 16 1.32 -19.70 -6.32
C ILE A 16 0.26 -19.42 -5.24
N ALA A 17 -0.62 -18.45 -5.47
CA ALA A 17 -1.67 -18.11 -4.51
C ALA A 17 -2.68 -19.25 -4.33
N GLU A 18 -3.03 -19.96 -5.40
CA GLU A 18 -3.91 -21.14 -5.34
C GLU A 18 -3.25 -22.27 -4.55
N GLU A 19 -2.00 -22.59 -4.85
CA GLU A 19 -1.22 -23.62 -4.14
C GLU A 19 -1.04 -23.28 -2.66
N ALA A 20 -0.66 -22.05 -2.33
CA ALA A 20 -0.52 -21.59 -0.96
C ALA A 20 -1.82 -21.77 -0.15
N LYS A 21 -2.95 -21.41 -0.74
CA LYS A 21 -4.27 -21.57 -0.11
C LYS A 21 -4.64 -23.03 0.10
N ALA A 22 -4.33 -23.90 -0.86
CA ALA A 22 -4.56 -25.33 -0.72
C ALA A 22 -3.79 -25.94 0.46
N HIS A 23 -2.65 -25.34 0.82
CA HIS A 23 -1.86 -25.70 1.99
C HIS A 23 -2.18 -24.86 3.25
N GLY A 24 -3.24 -24.08 3.27
CA GLY A 24 -3.62 -23.26 4.43
C GLY A 24 -2.70 -22.07 4.71
N LEU A 25 -1.90 -21.64 3.73
CA LEU A 25 -0.94 -20.55 3.89
C LEU A 25 -1.57 -19.19 3.56
N VAL A 26 -1.14 -18.15 4.28
CA VAL A 26 -1.53 -16.77 3.99
C VAL A 26 -0.72 -16.23 2.82
N VAL A 27 -1.41 -15.64 1.85
CA VAL A 27 -0.80 -15.01 0.67
C VAL A 27 -0.63 -13.52 0.93
N VAL A 28 0.62 -13.06 0.99
CA VAL A 28 0.98 -11.64 1.13
C VAL A 28 1.60 -11.17 -0.18
N VAL A 29 0.98 -10.21 -0.85
CA VAL A 29 1.49 -9.66 -2.12
C VAL A 29 2.05 -8.26 -1.93
N TRP A 30 3.31 -8.09 -2.30
CA TRP A 30 3.96 -6.77 -2.39
C TRP A 30 3.66 -6.16 -3.75
N SER A 31 2.63 -5.35 -3.83
CA SER A 31 2.16 -4.77 -5.07
C SER A 31 2.78 -3.39 -5.30
N TYR A 32 3.97 -3.38 -5.90
CA TYR A 32 4.73 -2.18 -6.19
C TYR A 32 4.75 -1.91 -7.70
N PRO A 33 3.99 -0.91 -8.17
CA PRO A 33 3.97 -0.56 -9.59
C PRO A 33 5.35 -0.14 -10.08
N ARG A 34 5.74 -0.68 -11.22
CA ARG A 34 6.99 -0.40 -11.93
C ARG A 34 6.76 -0.58 -13.43
N GLY A 35 7.60 0.06 -14.23
CA GLY A 35 7.61 -0.16 -15.66
C GLY A 35 7.55 1.13 -16.48
N THR A 36 7.66 0.99 -17.79
CA THR A 36 7.75 2.11 -18.74
C THR A 36 6.44 2.88 -18.92
N GLY A 37 5.30 2.27 -18.57
CA GLY A 37 3.98 2.88 -18.68
C GLY A 37 3.53 3.68 -17.45
N VAL A 38 4.45 4.01 -16.52
CA VAL A 38 4.18 4.84 -15.36
C VAL A 38 5.39 5.74 -15.08
N SER A 39 5.15 7.01 -14.76
CA SER A 39 6.23 7.92 -14.37
C SER A 39 6.85 7.52 -13.02
N LYS A 40 8.02 8.04 -12.70
CA LYS A 40 8.68 7.75 -11.42
C LYS A 40 7.84 8.23 -10.23
N ASP A 41 7.21 9.37 -10.35
CA ASP A 41 6.29 9.89 -9.34
C ASP A 41 4.96 9.13 -9.35
N GLY A 42 4.49 8.72 -10.52
CA GLY A 42 3.31 7.91 -10.73
C GLY A 42 3.35 6.54 -10.05
N GLU A 43 4.54 5.98 -9.78
CA GLU A 43 4.67 4.72 -9.00
C GLU A 43 3.95 4.76 -7.65
N THR A 44 3.70 5.96 -7.11
CA THR A 44 3.01 6.18 -5.85
C THR A 44 1.78 7.07 -5.99
N ALA A 45 1.31 7.35 -7.21
CA ALA A 45 0.07 8.04 -7.45
C ALA A 45 -1.12 7.26 -6.85
N VAL A 46 -2.15 7.96 -6.41
CA VAL A 46 -3.27 7.32 -5.67
C VAL A 46 -4.04 6.34 -6.54
N ASP A 47 -4.28 6.65 -7.81
CA ASP A 47 -4.94 5.76 -8.78
C ASP A 47 -4.11 4.52 -9.07
N ILE A 48 -2.80 4.67 -9.22
CA ILE A 48 -1.86 3.56 -9.47
C ILE A 48 -1.75 2.66 -8.23
N ALA A 49 -1.68 3.23 -7.03
CA ALA A 49 -1.65 2.46 -5.79
C ALA A 49 -2.96 1.70 -5.55
N ALA A 50 -4.10 2.32 -5.82
CA ALA A 50 -5.42 1.71 -5.73
C ALA A 50 -5.58 0.56 -6.73
N TYR A 51 -5.20 0.77 -7.99
CA TYR A 51 -5.21 -0.26 -9.02
C TYR A 51 -4.29 -1.45 -8.66
N ALA A 52 -3.09 -1.16 -8.17
CA ALA A 52 -2.14 -2.19 -7.76
C ALA A 52 -2.67 -3.03 -6.58
N ALA A 53 -3.35 -2.40 -5.62
CA ALA A 53 -4.00 -3.11 -4.52
C ALA A 53 -5.13 -4.02 -5.01
N GLN A 54 -5.99 -3.53 -5.90
CA GLN A 54 -7.10 -4.30 -6.46
C GLN A 54 -6.61 -5.50 -7.25
N ILE A 55 -5.63 -5.34 -8.15
CA ILE A 55 -5.08 -6.46 -8.93
C ILE A 55 -4.50 -7.53 -8.02
N ALA A 56 -3.73 -7.16 -7.00
CA ALA A 56 -3.20 -8.13 -6.04
C ALA A 56 -4.31 -8.93 -5.34
N CYS A 57 -5.41 -8.27 -4.97
CA CYS A 57 -6.58 -8.93 -4.40
C CYS A 57 -7.23 -9.92 -5.37
N GLN A 58 -7.38 -9.53 -6.64
CA GLN A 58 -7.95 -10.40 -7.70
C GLN A 58 -7.07 -11.62 -7.97
N LEU A 59 -5.75 -11.49 -7.84
CA LEU A 59 -4.79 -12.59 -7.99
C LEU A 59 -4.70 -13.49 -6.76
N GLY A 60 -5.48 -13.21 -5.72
CA GLY A 60 -5.62 -14.11 -4.59
C GLY A 60 -4.96 -13.67 -3.30
N ALA A 61 -4.46 -12.43 -3.19
CA ALA A 61 -3.89 -11.93 -1.94
C ALA A 61 -4.91 -11.91 -0.79
N HIS A 62 -4.48 -12.33 0.39
CA HIS A 62 -5.16 -12.07 1.65
C HIS A 62 -4.71 -10.73 2.24
N ILE A 63 -3.43 -10.43 2.07
CA ILE A 63 -2.78 -9.20 2.54
C ILE A 63 -2.07 -8.55 1.35
N VAL A 64 -2.31 -7.26 1.15
CA VAL A 64 -1.62 -6.47 0.12
C VAL A 64 -0.72 -5.45 0.79
N LYS A 65 0.54 -5.40 0.36
CA LYS A 65 1.49 -4.38 0.78
C LYS A 65 1.71 -3.39 -0.35
N VAL A 66 1.44 -2.12 -0.10
CA VAL A 66 1.66 -1.01 -1.02
C VAL A 66 2.49 0.10 -0.39
N LYS A 67 2.91 1.08 -1.18
CA LYS A 67 3.52 2.31 -0.67
C LYS A 67 2.42 3.31 -0.27
N PRO A 68 2.67 4.20 0.71
CA PRO A 68 1.77 5.32 0.97
C PRO A 68 1.54 6.14 -0.31
N PRO A 69 0.26 6.38 -0.69
CA PRO A 69 -0.05 7.08 -1.93
C PRO A 69 0.18 8.60 -1.81
N LYS A 70 0.77 9.19 -2.86
CA LYS A 70 0.92 10.63 -3.01
C LYS A 70 -0.37 11.28 -3.50
N ASP A 71 -0.50 12.59 -3.30
CA ASP A 71 -1.58 13.42 -3.87
C ASP A 71 -1.29 13.71 -5.35
N LEU A 72 -1.38 12.66 -6.14
CA LEU A 72 -1.18 12.66 -7.58
C LEU A 72 -2.10 11.61 -8.20
N VAL A 73 -2.73 11.92 -9.31
CA VAL A 73 -3.42 10.99 -10.20
C VAL A 73 -2.63 10.92 -11.49
N GLU A 74 -2.12 9.75 -11.84
CA GLU A 74 -1.19 9.54 -12.97
C GLU A 74 -1.93 9.51 -14.31
N HIS A 75 -3.04 8.76 -14.38
CA HIS A 75 -3.77 8.59 -15.64
C HIS A 75 -4.79 9.70 -15.88
N PRO A 76 -4.77 10.37 -17.07
CA PRO A 76 -5.72 11.44 -17.39
C PRO A 76 -7.19 11.01 -17.31
N GLU A 77 -7.49 9.78 -17.74
CA GLU A 77 -8.84 9.20 -17.66
C GLU A 77 -9.28 9.01 -16.21
N ALA A 78 -8.39 8.51 -15.36
CA ALA A 78 -8.65 8.38 -13.94
C ALA A 78 -8.90 9.74 -13.31
N LYS A 79 -8.10 10.77 -13.67
CA LYS A 79 -8.24 12.12 -13.15
C LYS A 79 -9.64 12.68 -13.37
N LYS A 80 -10.21 12.50 -14.56
CA LYS A 80 -11.59 12.90 -14.87
C LYS A 80 -12.60 12.25 -13.93
N VAL A 81 -12.46 10.93 -13.71
CA VAL A 81 -13.34 10.18 -12.80
C VAL A 81 -13.21 10.67 -11.36
N TYR A 82 -11.97 10.93 -10.90
CA TYR A 82 -11.74 11.44 -9.54
C TYR A 82 -12.41 12.82 -9.34
N GLU A 83 -12.33 13.70 -10.36
CA GLU A 83 -12.95 15.01 -10.33
C GLU A 83 -14.49 14.93 -10.39
N GLU A 84 -15.04 14.17 -11.33
CA GLU A 84 -16.48 13.99 -11.52
C GLU A 84 -17.15 13.34 -10.30
N GLN A 85 -16.52 12.29 -9.75
CA GLN A 85 -17.02 11.57 -8.58
C GLN A 85 -16.61 12.24 -7.25
N ARG A 86 -15.86 13.35 -7.31
CA ARG A 86 -15.36 14.08 -6.12
C ARG A 86 -14.65 13.18 -5.12
N ILE A 87 -13.80 12.26 -5.62
CA ILE A 87 -13.06 11.34 -4.78
C ILE A 87 -12.02 12.13 -3.98
N PRO A 88 -12.05 12.10 -2.63
CA PRO A 88 -11.13 12.86 -1.81
C PRO A 88 -9.69 12.29 -1.91
N THR A 89 -8.70 13.17 -2.12
CA THR A 89 -7.28 12.78 -2.21
C THR A 89 -6.35 13.70 -1.42
N LYS A 90 -6.87 14.76 -0.82
CA LYS A 90 -6.03 15.81 -0.21
C LYS A 90 -5.23 15.32 0.99
N THR A 91 -5.87 14.62 1.91
CA THR A 91 -5.17 14.09 3.08
C THR A 91 -4.60 12.70 2.80
N LEU A 92 -3.57 12.30 3.57
CA LEU A 92 -3.07 10.92 3.48
C LEU A 92 -4.17 9.92 3.84
N ALA A 93 -4.99 10.23 4.83
CA ALA A 93 -6.11 9.39 5.25
C ALA A 93 -7.13 9.16 4.12
N ASP A 94 -7.46 10.20 3.35
CA ASP A 94 -8.37 10.07 2.20
C ASP A 94 -7.82 9.13 1.14
N ARG A 95 -6.55 9.33 0.77
CA ARG A 95 -5.89 8.48 -0.24
C ARG A 95 -5.76 7.02 0.22
N VAL A 96 -5.42 6.82 1.48
CA VAL A 96 -5.35 5.47 2.08
C VAL A 96 -6.73 4.81 2.09
N ARG A 97 -7.77 5.52 2.48
CA ARG A 97 -9.16 5.02 2.46
C ARG A 97 -9.56 4.56 1.07
N HIS A 98 -9.20 5.33 0.04
CA HIS A 98 -9.46 4.95 -1.34
C HIS A 98 -8.72 3.66 -1.75
N VAL A 99 -7.45 3.50 -1.36
CA VAL A 99 -6.68 2.27 -1.60
C VAL A 99 -7.28 1.08 -0.85
N VAL A 100 -7.66 1.26 0.41
CA VAL A 100 -8.31 0.21 1.22
C VAL A 100 -9.65 -0.20 0.60
N GLN A 101 -10.44 0.78 0.14
CA GLN A 101 -11.70 0.53 -0.55
C GLN A 101 -11.49 -0.27 -1.84
N SER A 102 -10.42 0.00 -2.58
CA SER A 102 -10.06 -0.75 -3.79
C SER A 102 -9.65 -2.20 -3.52
N ALA A 103 -9.29 -2.53 -2.29
CA ALA A 103 -9.00 -3.89 -1.83
C ALA A 103 -10.29 -4.63 -1.41
N PHE A 104 -11.24 -4.75 -2.35
CA PHE A 104 -12.57 -5.37 -2.17
C PHE A 104 -13.39 -4.73 -1.04
N ASN A 105 -13.40 -3.40 -1.02
CA ASN A 105 -14.08 -2.60 0.00
C ASN A 105 -13.63 -2.95 1.42
N GLY A 106 -12.31 -3.04 1.62
CA GLY A 106 -11.71 -3.38 2.91
C GLY A 106 -11.80 -4.86 3.31
N LYS A 107 -12.30 -5.74 2.43
CA LYS A 107 -12.36 -7.19 2.71
C LYS A 107 -11.02 -7.91 2.55
N ARG A 108 -9.97 -7.19 2.20
CA ARG A 108 -8.58 -7.66 2.23
C ARG A 108 -7.75 -6.74 3.11
N ILE A 109 -6.79 -7.32 3.80
CA ILE A 109 -5.87 -6.56 4.66
C ILE A 109 -4.94 -5.73 3.77
N VAL A 110 -4.90 -4.42 4.01
CA VAL A 110 -3.96 -3.51 3.35
C VAL A 110 -2.96 -3.00 4.37
N ILE A 111 -1.68 -3.23 4.09
CA ILE A 111 -0.56 -2.74 4.89
C ILE A 111 0.33 -1.83 4.06
N PHE A 112 0.98 -0.89 4.71
CA PHE A 112 1.81 0.09 4.02
C PHE A 112 3.29 -0.06 4.38
N SER A 113 4.17 0.19 3.39
CA SER A 113 5.61 0.21 3.63
C SER A 113 6.05 1.56 4.22
N GLY A 114 7.05 1.55 5.08
CA GLY A 114 7.55 2.76 5.77
C GLY A 114 8.34 3.75 4.91
N GLY A 115 8.48 3.55 3.60
CA GLY A 115 9.14 4.48 2.69
C GLY A 115 10.62 4.76 3.00
N GLU A 116 11.05 6.00 2.77
CA GLU A 116 12.41 6.49 3.06
C GLU A 116 12.62 6.70 4.57
N ALA A 117 13.89 6.73 4.98
CA ALA A 117 14.24 7.05 6.38
C ALA A 117 13.83 8.48 6.73
N LYS A 118 13.12 8.64 7.84
CA LYS A 118 12.58 9.91 8.33
C LYS A 118 12.85 10.07 9.83
N GLY A 119 12.72 11.28 10.35
CA GLY A 119 12.70 11.52 11.79
C GLY A 119 11.51 10.84 12.47
N THR A 120 11.64 10.56 13.77
CA THR A 120 10.64 9.81 14.55
C THR A 120 9.23 10.40 14.44
N GLU A 121 9.11 11.72 14.64
CA GLU A 121 7.80 12.37 14.61
C GLU A 121 7.12 12.29 13.24
N ALA A 122 7.90 12.47 12.16
CA ALA A 122 7.39 12.36 10.80
C ALA A 122 6.91 10.93 10.47
N VAL A 123 7.57 9.90 11.04
CA VAL A 123 7.11 8.51 10.92
C VAL A 123 5.79 8.33 11.67
N LEU A 124 5.71 8.77 12.91
CA LEU A 124 4.49 8.61 13.73
C LEU A 124 3.29 9.37 13.14
N GLU A 125 3.51 10.55 12.60
CA GLU A 125 2.46 11.32 11.90
C GLU A 125 1.97 10.59 10.65
N GLU A 126 2.88 10.05 9.83
CA GLU A 126 2.50 9.21 8.68
C GLU A 126 1.68 7.99 9.14
N ILE A 127 2.09 7.31 10.21
CA ILE A 127 1.37 6.15 10.76
C ILE A 127 -0.04 6.53 11.24
N ARG A 128 -0.22 7.69 11.88
CA ARG A 128 -1.55 8.19 12.28
C ARG A 128 -2.45 8.39 11.05
N GLY A 129 -1.93 9.05 10.01
CA GLY A 129 -2.68 9.24 8.76
C GLY A 129 -3.00 7.93 8.04
N LEU A 130 -2.08 6.95 8.04
CA LEU A 130 -2.34 5.62 7.51
C LEU A 130 -3.47 4.91 8.27
N LYS A 131 -3.42 4.92 9.60
CA LYS A 131 -4.46 4.32 10.44
C LYS A 131 -5.81 4.99 10.24
N GLU A 132 -5.86 6.32 10.26
CA GLU A 132 -7.08 7.09 10.03
C GLU A 132 -7.74 6.75 8.68
N GLY A 133 -6.93 6.47 7.67
CA GLY A 133 -7.39 6.00 6.37
C GLY A 133 -7.86 4.55 6.35
N GLY A 134 -7.73 3.79 7.42
CA GLY A 134 -8.15 2.40 7.54
C GLY A 134 -7.07 1.37 7.20
N ALA A 135 -5.79 1.77 7.17
CA ALA A 135 -4.69 0.80 7.06
C ALA A 135 -4.69 -0.17 8.24
N PHE A 136 -4.53 -1.45 7.96
CA PHE A 136 -4.45 -2.48 9.01
C PHE A 136 -3.13 -2.40 9.78
N GLY A 137 -2.06 -1.99 9.12
CA GLY A 137 -0.73 -1.92 9.74
C GLY A 137 0.34 -1.42 8.79
N SER A 138 1.58 -1.43 9.28
CA SER A 138 2.77 -1.01 8.53
C SER A 138 3.90 -1.99 8.69
N ILE A 139 4.68 -2.18 7.61
CA ILE A 139 5.95 -2.92 7.68
C ILE A 139 7.08 -1.90 7.68
N MET A 140 7.77 -1.83 8.82
CA MET A 140 8.88 -0.91 9.06
C MET A 140 10.20 -1.56 8.66
N GLY A 141 10.92 -0.94 7.74
CA GLY A 141 12.26 -1.38 7.31
C GLY A 141 13.33 -0.40 7.81
N ARG A 142 13.88 0.40 6.89
CA ARG A 142 14.96 1.36 7.15
C ARG A 142 14.69 2.30 8.32
N ASN A 143 13.45 2.72 8.51
CA ASN A 143 13.04 3.56 9.64
C ASN A 143 13.23 2.88 11.01
N ALA A 144 13.36 1.56 11.08
CA ALA A 144 13.70 0.82 12.30
C ALA A 144 15.18 0.40 12.30
N PHE A 145 15.63 -0.34 11.27
CA PHE A 145 16.96 -0.99 11.29
C PHE A 145 18.14 -0.02 11.29
N GLN A 146 17.97 1.19 10.79
CA GLN A 146 19.04 2.21 10.73
C GLN A 146 19.14 3.04 12.01
N ARG A 147 18.32 2.77 13.02
CA ARG A 147 18.36 3.43 14.33
C ARG A 147 19.16 2.61 15.35
N PRO A 148 19.71 3.23 16.38
CA PRO A 148 20.16 2.52 17.57
C PRO A 148 19.04 1.66 18.14
N LYS A 149 19.36 0.45 18.61
CA LYS A 149 18.38 -0.53 19.08
C LYS A 149 17.33 0.03 20.06
N PRO A 150 17.68 0.84 21.09
CA PRO A 150 16.70 1.40 22.02
C PRO A 150 15.67 2.31 21.31
N GLU A 151 16.16 3.16 20.38
CA GLU A 151 15.29 4.06 19.60
C GLU A 151 14.37 3.30 18.64
N ALA A 152 14.91 2.26 18.00
CA ALA A 152 14.13 1.38 17.12
C ALA A 152 13.00 0.70 17.88
N LEU A 153 13.29 0.13 19.05
CA LEU A 153 12.30 -0.53 19.91
C LEU A 153 11.23 0.45 20.40
N LYS A 154 11.64 1.65 20.81
CA LYS A 154 10.71 2.71 21.21
C LYS A 154 9.79 3.10 20.04
N LEU A 155 10.35 3.37 18.87
CA LEU A 155 9.56 3.68 17.68
C LEU A 155 8.53 2.60 17.35
N LEU A 156 8.94 1.33 17.36
CA LEU A 156 8.03 0.21 17.08
C LEU A 156 6.93 0.09 18.14
N ALA A 157 7.24 0.32 19.41
CA ALA A 157 6.24 0.34 20.49
C ALA A 157 5.23 1.48 20.28
N ASP A 158 5.69 2.68 19.93
CA ASP A 158 4.84 3.84 19.65
C ASP A 158 3.92 3.57 18.42
N VAL A 159 4.45 2.95 17.35
CA VAL A 159 3.66 2.53 16.18
C VAL A 159 2.61 1.49 16.55
N MET A 160 2.98 0.46 17.32
CA MET A 160 2.03 -0.55 17.80
C MET A 160 0.90 0.08 18.63
N LYS A 161 1.23 1.04 19.50
CA LYS A 161 0.25 1.77 20.30
C LYS A 161 -0.75 2.52 19.41
N ILE A 162 -0.28 3.18 18.34
CA ILE A 162 -1.17 3.87 17.40
C ILE A 162 -2.15 2.89 16.74
N TYR A 163 -1.72 1.71 16.33
CA TYR A 163 -2.61 0.73 15.69
C TYR A 163 -3.53 -0.01 16.67
N SER A 164 -3.22 -0.03 17.97
CA SER A 164 -4.00 -0.71 19.00
C SER A 164 -5.19 0.10 19.54
N THR A 165 -5.20 1.39 19.29
CA THR A 165 -6.29 2.31 19.69
C THR A 165 -7.31 2.49 18.58
#